data_bc375755056901f7c4bafd5310875ccc
#
_entry.id   bc375755056901f7c4bafd5310875ccc
#
_cell.length_a   1.000
_cell.length_b   1.000
_cell.length_c   1.000
_cell.angle_alpha   90.00
_cell.angle_beta   90.00
_cell.angle_gamma   90.00
#
_symmetry.space_group_name_H-M   'P 1'
#
loop_
_entity.id
_entity.type
_entity.pdbx_description
1 polymer ?
#
loop_
_entity_poly.entity_id
_entity_poly.type
_entity_poly.pdbx_seq_one_letter_code
_entity_poly.pdbx_strand_id
1 'polypeptide(L)'
;LRGKTIVNLFFESSTRTRTTFEIAAKRLSADVLNLQVEHSATKKGESLLDTLRNLQAMHCDMFIVRHPSSGAAEFISKHVGENISVINAGDGRHAHPTQAMLDIFTLRQKFKSFENLKVAIVGDILHSRVARSLISALNTLEVSEVRVVAPKTLMPIGVDELGVKSYFDMDQGIKAVSYTHLTLPTIY
;
A
#
# COMPACT_ATOMS: atom_id res chain seq x y z
N LEU A 1 18.64 -10.43 -5.96
CA LEU A 1 18.17 -11.18 -4.79
C LEU A 1 18.46 -12.69 -4.89
N ARG A 2 19.50 -13.07 -5.67
CA ARG A 2 19.90 -14.48 -5.84
C ARG A 2 20.15 -15.13 -4.48
N GLY A 3 19.58 -16.31 -4.24
CA GLY A 3 19.71 -17.05 -2.97
C GLY A 3 18.91 -16.48 -1.81
N LYS A 4 18.01 -15.51 -2.06
CA LYS A 4 17.07 -14.98 -1.08
C LYS A 4 15.71 -15.64 -1.24
N THR A 5 15.09 -15.99 -0.12
CA THR A 5 13.74 -16.56 -0.08
C THR A 5 12.73 -15.49 0.33
N ILE A 6 11.78 -15.20 -0.54
CA ILE A 6 10.71 -14.22 -0.35
C ILE A 6 9.37 -14.94 -0.16
N VAL A 7 8.64 -14.60 0.89
CA VAL A 7 7.32 -15.15 1.16
C VAL A 7 6.25 -14.10 0.93
N ASN A 8 5.38 -14.32 -0.03
CA ASN A 8 4.13 -13.57 -0.20
C ASN A 8 3.11 -14.09 0.83
N LEU A 9 2.92 -13.34 1.90
CA LEU A 9 2.04 -13.68 3.02
C LEU A 9 0.74 -12.87 2.91
N PHE A 10 -0.25 -13.46 2.26
CA PHE A 10 -1.50 -12.80 1.94
C PHE A 10 -2.66 -13.37 2.77
N PHE A 11 -3.26 -12.51 3.59
CA PHE A 11 -4.42 -12.80 4.45
C PHE A 11 -5.73 -12.28 3.84
N GLU A 12 -5.68 -11.63 2.71
CA GLU A 12 -6.84 -11.26 1.90
C GLU A 12 -6.59 -11.56 0.43
N SER A 13 -7.64 -11.84 -0.31
CA SER A 13 -7.54 -12.15 -1.73
C SER A 13 -7.04 -10.95 -2.54
N SER A 14 -5.97 -11.11 -3.28
CA SER A 14 -5.43 -10.11 -4.19
C SER A 14 -4.57 -10.73 -5.27
N THR A 15 -5.19 -11.14 -6.36
CA THR A 15 -4.49 -11.79 -7.48
C THR A 15 -3.44 -10.87 -8.10
N ARG A 16 -3.82 -9.62 -8.43
CA ARG A 16 -2.89 -8.66 -9.07
C ARG A 16 -1.66 -8.38 -8.22
N THR A 17 -1.84 -8.00 -6.97
CA THR A 17 -0.72 -7.63 -6.08
C THR A 17 0.21 -8.82 -5.86
N ARG A 18 -0.35 -10.00 -5.55
CA ARG A 18 0.44 -11.22 -5.34
C ARG A 18 1.27 -11.57 -6.57
N THR A 19 0.62 -11.60 -7.75
CA THR A 19 1.31 -11.93 -9.01
C THR A 19 2.39 -10.91 -9.36
N THR A 20 2.14 -9.63 -9.10
CA THR A 20 3.14 -8.57 -9.34
C THR A 20 4.39 -8.77 -8.48
N PHE A 21 4.23 -9.04 -7.19
CA PHE A 21 5.37 -9.31 -6.30
C PHE A 21 6.07 -10.61 -6.66
N GLU A 22 5.34 -11.66 -7.00
CA GLU A 22 5.93 -12.92 -7.45
C GLU A 22 6.81 -12.72 -8.70
N ILE A 23 6.29 -12.03 -9.71
CA ILE A 23 7.05 -11.74 -10.95
C ILE A 23 8.28 -10.86 -10.64
N ALA A 24 8.12 -9.84 -9.82
CA ALA A 24 9.22 -8.94 -9.45
C ALA A 24 10.35 -9.70 -8.74
N ALA A 25 10.02 -10.53 -7.76
CA ALA A 25 10.98 -11.33 -7.02
C ALA A 25 11.71 -12.33 -7.92
N LYS A 26 10.99 -13.05 -8.78
CA LYS A 26 11.58 -13.99 -9.76
C LYS A 26 12.50 -13.29 -10.75
N ARG A 27 12.14 -12.09 -11.24
CA ARG A 27 13.01 -11.28 -12.12
C ARG A 27 14.29 -10.82 -11.41
N LEU A 28 14.27 -10.69 -10.10
CA LEU A 28 15.41 -10.38 -9.25
C LEU A 28 16.17 -11.65 -8.80
N SER A 29 15.85 -12.81 -9.36
CA SER A 29 16.47 -14.12 -9.07
C SER A 29 16.29 -14.57 -7.62
N ALA A 30 15.19 -14.21 -6.97
CA ALA A 30 14.80 -14.73 -5.66
C ALA A 30 13.93 -15.98 -5.77
N ASP A 31 14.01 -16.84 -4.77
CA ASP A 31 13.04 -17.92 -4.57
C ASP A 31 11.75 -17.35 -3.95
N VAL A 32 10.60 -17.78 -4.44
CA VAL A 32 9.31 -17.20 -4.03
C VAL A 32 8.36 -18.28 -3.53
N LEU A 33 7.84 -18.07 -2.33
CA LEU A 33 6.76 -18.87 -1.75
C LEU A 33 5.48 -18.01 -1.68
N ASN A 34 4.37 -18.53 -2.16
CA ASN A 34 3.06 -17.91 -2.05
C ASN A 34 2.24 -18.63 -0.99
N LEU A 35 1.93 -17.96 0.11
CA LEU A 35 1.09 -18.49 1.18
C LEU A 35 -0.23 -17.73 1.24
N GLN A 36 -1.34 -18.45 1.10
CA GLN A 36 -2.68 -17.97 1.39
C GLN A 36 -3.09 -18.49 2.77
N VAL A 37 -3.07 -17.59 3.75
CA VAL A 37 -3.29 -17.97 5.16
C VAL A 37 -4.78 -18.13 5.50
N GLU A 38 -5.69 -17.55 4.70
CA GLU A 38 -7.14 -17.56 4.94
C GLU A 38 -7.76 -18.96 5.12
N HIS A 39 -7.14 -20.01 4.58
CA HIS A 39 -7.73 -21.36 4.58
C HIS A 39 -6.99 -22.43 5.38
N SER A 40 -5.76 -22.18 5.82
CA SER A 40 -4.93 -23.22 6.43
C SER A 40 -4.65 -23.06 7.93
N ALA A 41 -4.27 -21.88 8.39
CA ALA A 41 -3.80 -21.66 9.77
C ALA A 41 -4.94 -21.40 10.77
N THR A 42 -5.92 -20.57 10.42
CA THR A 42 -7.08 -20.24 11.30
C THR A 42 -7.97 -21.45 11.58
N LYS A 43 -8.07 -22.42 10.67
CA LYS A 43 -8.82 -23.67 10.88
C LYS A 43 -8.16 -24.62 11.88
N LYS A 44 -6.87 -24.47 12.15
CA LYS A 44 -6.10 -25.32 13.07
C LYS A 44 -5.78 -24.64 14.42
N GLY A 45 -6.29 -23.42 14.66
CA GLY A 45 -6.00 -22.69 15.92
C GLY A 45 -4.58 -22.12 16.00
N GLU A 46 -3.81 -22.13 14.90
CA GLU A 46 -2.48 -21.54 14.85
C GLU A 46 -2.55 -20.00 14.85
N SER A 47 -1.79 -19.36 15.71
CA SER A 47 -1.71 -17.91 15.76
C SER A 47 -0.84 -17.34 14.63
N LEU A 48 -1.03 -16.06 14.31
CA LEU A 48 -0.15 -15.36 13.36
C LEU A 48 1.32 -15.46 13.77
N LEU A 49 1.62 -15.35 15.06
CA LEU A 49 2.97 -15.45 15.57
C LEU A 49 3.58 -16.83 15.38
N ASP A 50 2.81 -17.89 15.54
CA ASP A 50 3.27 -19.26 15.31
C ASP A 50 3.60 -19.49 13.83
N THR A 51 2.73 -19.01 12.93
CA THR A 51 3.01 -19.04 11.49
C THR A 51 4.29 -18.30 11.14
N LEU A 52 4.50 -17.10 11.70
CA LEU A 52 5.72 -16.33 11.48
C LEU A 52 6.97 -17.06 12.01
N ARG A 53 6.92 -17.64 13.21
CA ARG A 53 8.03 -18.41 13.79
C ARG A 53 8.39 -19.62 12.93
N ASN A 54 7.40 -20.35 12.43
CA ASN A 54 7.62 -21.47 11.53
C ASN A 54 8.33 -21.03 10.24
N LEU A 55 7.88 -19.93 9.64
CA LEU A 55 8.50 -19.39 8.43
C LEU A 55 9.92 -18.87 8.67
N GLN A 56 10.17 -18.25 9.82
CA GLN A 56 11.53 -17.84 10.23
C GLN A 56 12.46 -19.04 10.37
N ALA A 57 11.99 -20.13 10.98
CA ALA A 57 12.75 -21.37 11.10
C ALA A 57 13.09 -22.02 9.74
N MET A 58 12.34 -21.69 8.68
CA MET A 58 12.61 -22.10 7.30
C MET A 58 13.60 -21.17 6.57
N HIS A 59 14.24 -20.24 7.29
CA HIS A 59 15.23 -19.30 6.75
C HIS A 59 14.69 -18.39 5.63
N CYS A 60 13.50 -17.81 5.80
CA CYS A 60 12.99 -16.79 4.91
C CYS A 60 13.69 -15.46 5.15
N ASP A 61 14.01 -14.72 4.08
CA ASP A 61 14.70 -13.43 4.14
C ASP A 61 13.76 -12.23 4.10
N MET A 62 12.55 -12.40 3.53
CA MET A 62 11.61 -11.30 3.34
C MET A 62 10.17 -11.78 3.37
N PHE A 63 9.33 -11.01 4.04
CA PHE A 63 7.87 -11.15 3.98
C PHE A 63 7.23 -10.00 3.22
N ILE A 64 6.38 -10.32 2.26
CA ILE A 64 5.50 -9.37 1.57
C ILE A 64 4.09 -9.59 2.12
N VAL A 65 3.65 -8.66 2.96
CA VAL A 65 2.46 -8.82 3.79
C VAL A 65 1.29 -8.05 3.24
N ARG A 66 0.17 -8.73 3.05
CA ARG A 66 -1.13 -8.12 2.80
C ARG A 66 -2.17 -8.65 3.78
N HIS A 67 -2.79 -7.76 4.56
CA HIS A 67 -3.65 -8.12 5.69
C HIS A 67 -4.90 -7.24 5.76
N PRO A 68 -6.08 -7.77 6.16
CA PRO A 68 -7.30 -6.98 6.32
C PRO A 68 -7.27 -6.04 7.54
N SER A 69 -6.41 -6.30 8.52
CA SER A 69 -6.30 -5.46 9.72
C SER A 69 -5.22 -4.40 9.56
N SER A 70 -5.55 -3.16 9.91
CA SER A 70 -4.60 -2.03 9.94
C SER A 70 -3.49 -2.27 10.97
N GLY A 71 -2.24 -1.92 10.62
CA GLY A 71 -1.08 -2.10 11.48
C GLY A 71 -0.46 -3.51 11.45
N ALA A 72 -1.05 -4.47 10.73
CA ALA A 72 -0.56 -5.84 10.73
C ALA A 72 0.86 -5.97 10.17
N ALA A 73 1.22 -5.23 9.12
CA ALA A 73 2.56 -5.27 8.57
C ALA A 73 3.61 -4.73 9.56
N GLU A 74 3.28 -3.67 10.29
CA GLU A 74 4.14 -3.13 11.35
C GLU A 74 4.24 -4.10 12.54
N PHE A 75 3.11 -4.70 12.94
CA PHE A 75 3.13 -5.74 13.98
C PHE A 75 4.06 -6.88 13.58
N ILE A 76 3.97 -7.38 12.36
CA ILE A 76 4.84 -8.45 11.86
C ILE A 76 6.30 -8.00 11.90
N SER A 77 6.62 -6.78 11.43
CA SER A 77 8.00 -6.28 11.40
C SER A 77 8.65 -6.19 12.79
N LYS A 78 7.85 -5.97 13.84
CA LYS A 78 8.32 -5.94 15.24
C LYS A 78 8.51 -7.33 15.86
N HIS A 79 7.96 -8.38 15.23
CA HIS A 79 7.98 -9.75 15.79
C HIS A 79 8.80 -10.74 14.95
N VAL A 80 9.39 -10.28 13.85
CA VAL A 80 10.34 -11.07 13.06
C VAL A 80 11.77 -10.69 13.43
N GLY A 81 12.73 -11.57 13.12
CA GLY A 81 14.15 -11.32 13.38
C GLY A 81 14.67 -10.10 12.58
N GLU A 82 15.67 -9.41 13.11
CA GLU A 82 16.28 -8.20 12.51
C GLU A 82 16.80 -8.40 11.08
N ASN A 83 17.11 -9.64 10.72
CA ASN A 83 17.59 -10.00 9.39
C ASN A 83 16.46 -10.22 8.36
N ILE A 84 15.20 -10.13 8.77
CA ILE A 84 14.05 -10.36 7.91
C ILE A 84 13.41 -9.03 7.54
N SER A 85 13.35 -8.76 6.22
CA SER A 85 12.69 -7.57 5.71
C SER A 85 11.18 -7.78 5.59
N VAL A 86 10.39 -6.74 5.92
CA VAL A 86 8.93 -6.77 5.77
C VAL A 86 8.48 -5.67 4.82
N ILE A 87 7.77 -6.04 3.76
CA ILE A 87 7.15 -5.11 2.81
C ILE A 87 5.63 -5.11 3.03
N ASN A 88 5.06 -3.94 3.27
CA ASN A 88 3.62 -3.75 3.35
C ASN A 88 3.00 -3.67 1.95
N ALA A 89 2.27 -4.71 1.55
CA ALA A 89 1.51 -4.78 0.29
C ALA A 89 0.02 -4.41 0.46
N GLY A 90 -0.30 -3.76 1.55
CA GLY A 90 -1.63 -3.27 1.93
C GLY A 90 -2.13 -3.85 3.25
N ASP A 91 -2.45 -2.99 4.19
CA ASP A 91 -2.97 -3.36 5.51
C ASP A 91 -4.23 -2.57 5.86
N GLY A 92 -5.34 -3.26 5.98
CA GLY A 92 -6.64 -2.72 6.34
C GLY A 92 -7.03 -1.50 5.50
N ARG A 93 -7.45 -0.44 6.19
CA ARG A 93 -7.69 0.91 5.62
C ARG A 93 -6.52 1.86 5.85
N HIS A 94 -5.42 1.38 6.42
CA HIS A 94 -4.30 2.18 6.89
C HIS A 94 -3.36 2.58 5.77
N ALA A 95 -2.71 1.62 5.10
CA ALA A 95 -1.67 1.93 4.12
C ALA A 95 -1.56 0.92 2.97
N HIS A 96 -1.10 1.41 1.83
CA HIS A 96 -0.67 0.64 0.68
C HIS A 96 0.57 1.32 0.04
N PRO A 97 1.70 1.34 0.74
CA PRO A 97 2.87 2.13 0.35
C PRO A 97 3.42 1.73 -1.02
N THR A 98 3.39 0.44 -1.36
CA THR A 98 3.88 -0.04 -2.67
C THR A 98 3.01 0.43 -3.84
N GLN A 99 1.71 0.68 -3.62
CA GLN A 99 0.86 1.31 -4.63
C GLN A 99 1.23 2.79 -4.79
N ALA A 100 1.44 3.52 -3.70
CA ALA A 100 1.90 4.90 -3.78
C ALA A 100 3.24 5.02 -4.52
N MET A 101 4.19 4.12 -4.26
CA MET A 101 5.46 4.05 -4.99
C MET A 101 5.26 3.85 -6.49
N LEU A 102 4.30 3.02 -6.89
CA LEU A 102 3.96 2.76 -8.29
C LEU A 102 3.36 4.00 -8.96
N ASP A 103 2.48 4.71 -8.25
CA ASP A 103 1.87 5.95 -8.74
C ASP A 103 2.94 7.05 -8.90
N ILE A 104 3.82 7.22 -7.91
CA ILE A 104 4.96 8.14 -7.98
C ILE A 104 5.91 7.78 -9.13
N PHE A 105 6.20 6.50 -9.33
CA PHE A 105 7.02 6.05 -10.45
C PHE A 105 6.40 6.42 -11.80
N THR A 106 5.10 6.25 -11.95
CA THR A 106 4.35 6.64 -13.15
C THR A 106 4.41 8.16 -13.38
N LEU A 107 4.21 8.94 -12.32
CA LEU A 107 4.33 10.40 -12.39
C LEU A 107 5.74 10.83 -12.80
N ARG A 108 6.78 10.21 -12.24
CA ARG A 108 8.18 10.49 -12.57
C ARG A 108 8.52 10.18 -14.04
N GLN A 109 7.89 9.17 -14.63
CA GLN A 109 8.08 8.89 -16.06
C GLN A 109 7.47 9.99 -16.95
N LYS A 110 6.40 10.63 -16.51
CA LYS A 110 5.66 11.64 -17.27
C LYS A 110 6.16 13.06 -17.01
N PHE A 111 6.55 13.35 -15.77
CA PHE A 111 6.96 14.67 -15.32
C PHE A 111 8.42 14.66 -14.86
N LYS A 112 9.20 15.65 -15.32
CA LYS A 112 10.64 15.76 -14.98
C LYS A 112 10.89 16.18 -13.53
N SER A 113 9.97 16.95 -12.93
CA SER A 113 10.04 17.44 -11.55
C SER A 113 8.67 17.32 -10.89
N PHE A 114 8.65 17.18 -9.57
CA PHE A 114 7.44 17.16 -8.75
C PHE A 114 7.07 18.56 -8.22
N GLU A 115 8.00 19.48 -8.13
CA GLU A 115 7.85 20.80 -7.49
C GLU A 115 6.68 21.64 -8.02
N ASN A 116 6.38 21.54 -9.34
CA ASN A 116 5.32 22.34 -9.96
C ASN A 116 4.05 21.52 -10.22
N LEU A 117 3.98 20.30 -9.70
CA LEU A 117 2.80 19.47 -9.93
C LEU A 117 1.66 19.89 -9.00
N LYS A 118 0.45 19.86 -9.56
CA LYS A 118 -0.81 19.90 -8.81
C LYS A 118 -1.53 18.59 -9.03
N VAL A 119 -1.72 17.83 -7.96
CA VAL A 119 -2.30 16.49 -8.01
C VAL A 119 -3.64 16.49 -7.32
N ALA A 120 -4.69 16.01 -8.00
CA ALA A 120 -6.00 15.78 -7.40
C ALA A 120 -6.22 14.29 -7.17
N ILE A 121 -6.64 13.92 -5.98
CA ILE A 121 -7.09 12.58 -5.60
C ILE A 121 -8.60 12.63 -5.43
N VAL A 122 -9.31 11.87 -6.24
CA VAL A 122 -10.77 11.95 -6.36
C VAL A 122 -11.42 10.64 -5.97
N GLY A 123 -12.43 10.69 -5.13
CA GLY A 123 -13.26 9.53 -4.78
C GLY A 123 -13.40 9.32 -3.26
N ASP A 124 -13.38 8.07 -2.81
CA ASP A 124 -13.49 7.75 -1.38
C ASP A 124 -12.16 8.01 -0.65
N ILE A 125 -12.00 9.20 -0.08
CA ILE A 125 -10.79 9.57 0.67
C ILE A 125 -10.81 8.96 2.08
N LEU A 126 -11.97 8.82 2.67
CA LEU A 126 -12.15 8.33 4.04
C LEU A 126 -11.68 6.89 4.23
N HIS A 127 -12.00 6.00 3.27
CA HIS A 127 -11.74 4.56 3.39
C HIS A 127 -10.57 4.07 2.53
N SER A 128 -10.03 4.92 1.66
CA SER A 128 -8.98 4.53 0.72
C SER A 128 -7.59 4.55 1.35
N ARG A 129 -7.05 3.38 1.63
CA ARG A 129 -5.62 3.22 2.00
C ARG A 129 -4.66 3.69 0.91
N VAL A 130 -5.09 3.64 -0.36
CA VAL A 130 -4.30 4.13 -1.49
C VAL A 130 -4.20 5.65 -1.45
N ALA A 131 -5.33 6.36 -1.24
CA ALA A 131 -5.33 7.81 -1.10
C ALA A 131 -4.40 8.26 0.05
N ARG A 132 -4.49 7.63 1.22
CA ARG A 132 -3.63 7.96 2.37
C ARG A 132 -2.14 7.80 2.06
N SER A 133 -1.75 6.70 1.45
CA SER A 133 -0.36 6.44 1.10
C SER A 133 0.14 7.37 0.00
N LEU A 134 -0.71 7.69 -0.98
CA LEU A 134 -0.36 8.62 -2.06
C LEU A 134 -0.19 10.05 -1.53
N ILE A 135 -1.09 10.53 -0.65
CA ILE A 135 -0.96 11.82 0.02
C ILE A 135 0.38 11.92 0.74
N SER A 136 0.71 10.93 1.57
CA SER A 136 1.99 10.89 2.30
C SER A 136 3.19 10.94 1.35
N ALA A 137 3.18 10.16 0.27
CA ALA A 137 4.26 10.13 -0.70
C ALA A 137 4.40 11.47 -1.47
N LEU A 138 3.30 12.08 -1.89
CA LEU A 138 3.31 13.37 -2.58
C LEU A 138 3.82 14.50 -1.68
N ASN A 139 3.43 14.52 -0.41
CA ASN A 139 3.92 15.50 0.56
C ASN A 139 5.42 15.32 0.84
N THR A 140 5.89 14.07 0.96
CA THR A 140 7.33 13.77 1.12
C THR A 140 8.16 14.22 -0.07
N LEU A 141 7.57 14.23 -1.27
CA LEU A 141 8.21 14.71 -2.50
C LEU A 141 8.01 16.21 -2.75
N GLU A 142 7.43 16.91 -1.78
CA GLU A 142 7.22 18.37 -1.82
C GLU A 142 6.45 18.82 -3.08
N VAL A 143 5.44 18.03 -3.48
CA VAL A 143 4.54 18.40 -4.58
C VAL A 143 3.84 19.72 -4.23
N SER A 144 3.81 20.69 -5.17
CA SER A 144 3.36 22.05 -4.89
C SER A 144 1.93 22.14 -4.36
N GLU A 145 1.06 21.26 -4.81
CA GLU A 145 -0.32 21.22 -4.33
C GLU A 145 -0.93 19.81 -4.45
N VAL A 146 -1.40 19.29 -3.34
CA VAL A 146 -2.17 18.05 -3.29
C VAL A 146 -3.61 18.39 -2.92
N ARG A 147 -4.55 17.97 -3.75
CA ARG A 147 -5.98 18.16 -3.55
C ARG A 147 -6.68 16.84 -3.34
N VAL A 148 -7.69 16.85 -2.50
CA VAL A 148 -8.63 15.73 -2.34
C VAL A 148 -10.03 16.20 -2.70
N VAL A 149 -10.73 15.41 -3.50
CA VAL A 149 -12.06 15.74 -4.00
C VAL A 149 -13.02 14.61 -3.68
N ALA A 150 -13.99 14.87 -2.83
CA ALA A 150 -14.98 13.88 -2.40
C ALA A 150 -16.26 14.54 -1.88
N PRO A 151 -17.40 13.87 -1.93
CA PRO A 151 -18.58 14.31 -1.18
C PRO A 151 -18.28 14.30 0.33
N LYS A 152 -18.99 15.13 1.10
CA LYS A 152 -18.78 15.29 2.56
C LYS A 152 -18.77 13.96 3.32
N THR A 153 -19.59 13.00 2.90
CA THR A 153 -19.71 11.67 3.54
C THR A 153 -18.48 10.78 3.34
N LEU A 154 -17.66 11.06 2.34
CA LEU A 154 -16.44 10.31 2.01
C LEU A 154 -15.15 11.11 2.26
N MET A 155 -15.29 12.27 2.91
CA MET A 155 -14.16 13.11 3.32
C MET A 155 -13.85 12.88 4.81
N PRO A 156 -12.59 12.56 5.17
CA PRO A 156 -12.22 12.41 6.58
C PRO A 156 -12.35 13.75 7.33
N ILE A 157 -12.72 13.70 8.59
CA ILE A 157 -12.64 14.85 9.49
C ILE A 157 -11.16 15.18 9.68
N GLY A 158 -10.79 16.48 9.65
CA GLY A 158 -9.40 16.91 9.81
C GLY A 158 -8.50 16.58 8.62
N VAL A 159 -9.07 16.35 7.44
CA VAL A 159 -8.28 16.00 6.23
C VAL A 159 -7.21 17.04 5.87
N ASP A 160 -7.42 18.29 6.19
CA ASP A 160 -6.48 19.39 5.92
C ASP A 160 -5.18 19.25 6.75
N GLU A 161 -5.23 18.55 7.90
CA GLU A 161 -4.04 18.20 8.70
C GLU A 161 -3.10 17.25 7.98
N LEU A 162 -3.57 16.58 6.92
CA LEU A 162 -2.74 15.75 6.05
C LEU A 162 -1.92 16.57 5.03
N GLY A 163 -1.96 17.90 5.09
CA GLY A 163 -1.24 18.76 4.16
C GLY A 163 -1.86 18.82 2.76
N VAL A 164 -3.17 18.70 2.66
CA VAL A 164 -3.93 18.72 1.40
C VAL A 164 -4.99 19.80 1.40
N LYS A 165 -5.47 20.19 0.21
CA LYS A 165 -6.64 21.06 0.05
C LYS A 165 -7.87 20.23 -0.26
N SER A 166 -8.94 20.38 0.52
CA SER A 166 -10.18 19.64 0.35
C SER A 166 -11.17 20.37 -0.57
N TYR A 167 -11.81 19.64 -1.46
CA TYR A 167 -12.85 20.12 -2.37
C TYR A 167 -14.05 19.18 -2.34
N PHE A 168 -15.25 19.78 -2.35
CA PHE A 168 -16.51 19.03 -2.40
C PHE A 168 -17.16 19.10 -3.78
N ASP A 169 -16.70 20.03 -4.61
CA ASP A 169 -17.11 20.19 -5.99
C ASP A 169 -16.02 19.68 -6.93
N MET A 170 -16.43 18.84 -7.90
CA MET A 170 -15.50 18.18 -8.81
C MET A 170 -14.79 19.18 -9.73
N ASP A 171 -15.55 20.08 -10.34
CA ASP A 171 -15.01 21.00 -11.35
C ASP A 171 -13.99 21.95 -10.73
N GLN A 172 -14.23 22.39 -9.50
CA GLN A 172 -13.30 23.22 -8.75
C GLN A 172 -12.05 22.42 -8.33
N GLY A 173 -12.24 21.19 -7.87
CA GLY A 173 -11.16 20.35 -7.37
C GLY A 173 -10.17 19.94 -8.45
N ILE A 174 -10.63 19.65 -9.66
CA ILE A 174 -9.76 19.22 -10.77
C ILE A 174 -9.29 20.36 -11.68
N LYS A 175 -9.75 21.59 -11.45
CA LYS A 175 -9.38 22.73 -12.28
C LYS A 175 -7.88 23.00 -12.26
N ALA A 176 -7.25 23.00 -13.43
CA ALA A 176 -5.83 23.28 -13.63
C ALA A 176 -4.89 22.37 -12.81
N VAL A 177 -5.25 21.10 -12.62
CA VAL A 177 -4.37 20.08 -12.05
C VAL A 177 -3.51 19.44 -13.13
N SER A 178 -2.33 18.97 -12.73
CA SER A 178 -1.39 18.28 -13.62
C SER A 178 -1.74 16.79 -13.79
N TYR A 179 -2.31 16.20 -12.73
CA TYR A 179 -2.65 14.78 -12.66
C TYR A 179 -3.84 14.53 -11.74
N THR A 180 -4.71 13.63 -12.15
CA THR A 180 -5.85 13.17 -11.34
C THR A 180 -5.73 11.68 -11.06
N HIS A 181 -5.75 11.30 -9.78
CA HIS A 181 -5.83 9.92 -9.32
C HIS A 181 -7.27 9.61 -8.88
N LEU A 182 -7.84 8.54 -9.41
CA LEU A 182 -9.16 8.07 -9.02
C LEU A 182 -9.05 6.97 -7.97
N THR A 183 -9.65 7.17 -6.80
CA THR A 183 -9.82 6.09 -5.84
C THR A 183 -11.09 5.32 -6.18
N LEU A 184 -10.94 4.05 -6.51
CA LEU A 184 -12.10 3.17 -6.67
C LEU A 184 -12.66 2.83 -5.28
N PRO A 185 -14.00 2.73 -5.12
CA PRO A 185 -14.58 2.26 -3.88
C PRO A 185 -14.06 0.84 -3.59
N THR A 186 -13.60 0.62 -2.38
CA THR A 186 -13.25 -0.72 -1.91
C THR A 186 -14.55 -1.46 -1.64
N ILE A 187 -14.94 -2.33 -2.57
CA ILE A 187 -16.07 -3.23 -2.37
C ILE A 187 -15.58 -4.31 -1.40
N TYR A 188 -16.17 -4.35 -0.22
CA TYR A 188 -15.98 -5.40 0.78
C TYR A 188 -17.03 -6.50 0.60
#